data_f3d4ffb82d6236850a80db15cfd7179f
#
_entry.id   f3d4ffb82d6236850a80db15cfd7179f
#
_cell.length_a   1.000
_cell.length_b   1.000
_cell.length_c   1.000
_cell.angle_alpha   90.00
_cell.angle_beta   90.00
_cell.angle_gamma   90.00
#
_symmetry.space_group_name_H-M   'P 1'
#
loop_
_entity.id
_entity.type
_entity.pdbx_description
1 polymer ?
#
loop_
_entity_poly.entity_id
_entity_poly.type
_entity_poly.pdbx_seq_one_letter_code
_entity_poly.pdbx_strand_id
1 'polypeptide(L)'
;MREELPYPDKILQTLHNLCATAADLAKRSEEVARILQRDPGEIERILDDYKKGGFAESFYDSEGKKRFYLTGKGIIKVCSLFT
;
A
#
# COMPACT_ATOMS: atom_id res chain seq x y z
N MET A 1 24.25 3.27 10.02
CA MET A 1 23.73 3.18 8.66
C MET A 1 22.38 2.56 8.64
N ARG A 2 21.47 3.12 7.86
CA ARG A 2 20.11 2.60 7.81
C ARG A 2 19.96 1.59 6.70
N GLU A 3 19.33 0.49 7.01
CA GLU A 3 19.02 -0.49 6.00
C GLU A 3 17.76 -0.11 5.27
N GLU A 4 17.72 -0.41 3.99
CA GLU A 4 16.53 -0.20 3.21
C GLU A 4 15.52 -1.28 3.54
N LEU A 5 14.25 -0.90 3.53
CA LEU A 5 13.18 -1.86 3.70
C LEU A 5 13.11 -2.77 2.47
N PRO A 6 12.70 -4.03 2.65
CA PRO A 6 12.38 -4.87 1.50
C PRO A 6 11.36 -4.19 0.61
N TYR A 7 11.45 -4.46 -0.69
CA TYR A 7 10.58 -3.79 -1.65
C TYR A 7 9.09 -3.90 -1.32
N PRO A 8 8.56 -5.08 -0.96
CA PRO A 8 7.12 -5.13 -0.64
C PRO A 8 6.75 -4.24 0.52
N ASP A 9 7.63 -4.15 1.53
CA ASP A 9 7.35 -3.29 2.69
C ASP A 9 7.34 -1.82 2.31
N LYS A 10 8.12 -1.43 1.29
CA LYS A 10 8.10 -0.06 0.82
C LYS A 10 6.75 0.33 0.25
N ILE A 11 6.02 -0.63 -0.31
CA ILE A 11 4.69 -0.36 -0.85
C ILE A 11 3.75 0.01 0.30
N LEU A 12 3.78 -0.76 1.39
CA LEU A 12 2.96 -0.43 2.55
C LEU A 12 3.36 0.91 3.14
N GLN A 13 4.66 1.16 3.24
CA GLN A 13 5.15 2.43 3.77
C GLN A 13 4.66 3.59 2.91
N THR A 14 4.68 3.42 1.59
CA THR A 14 4.24 4.47 0.69
C THR A 14 2.76 4.78 0.90
N LEU A 15 1.93 3.75 1.05
CA LEU A 15 0.51 3.97 1.36
C LEU A 15 0.35 4.73 2.66
N HIS A 16 1.14 4.39 3.67
CA HIS A 16 1.10 5.09 4.94
C HIS A 16 1.50 6.56 4.77
N ASN A 17 2.56 6.81 4.01
CA ASN A 17 3.04 8.17 3.77
C ASN A 17 2.02 9.00 3.00
N LEU A 18 1.19 8.36 2.18
CA LEU A 18 0.12 9.03 1.44
C LEU A 18 -1.14 9.15 2.27
N CYS A 19 -1.10 8.74 3.52
CA CYS A 19 -2.25 8.76 4.42
C CYS A 19 -3.39 7.88 3.95
N ALA A 20 -3.09 6.83 3.19
CA ALA A 20 -4.10 5.90 2.70
C ALA A 20 -4.44 4.91 3.81
N THR A 21 -5.10 5.39 4.85
CA THR A 21 -5.40 4.59 6.03
C THR A 21 -6.90 4.45 6.27
N ALA A 22 -7.71 4.88 5.31
CA ALA A 22 -9.15 4.75 5.36
C ALA A 22 -9.68 4.72 3.93
N ALA A 23 -10.91 4.23 3.78
CA ALA A 23 -11.47 4.05 2.45
C ALA A 23 -11.51 5.35 1.64
N ASP A 24 -11.87 6.45 2.29
CA ASP A 24 -11.97 7.73 1.59
C ASP A 24 -10.62 8.32 1.23
N LEU A 25 -9.53 7.76 1.73
CA LEU A 25 -8.18 8.21 1.43
C LEU A 25 -7.42 7.18 0.61
N ALA A 26 -8.11 6.14 0.12
CA ALA A 26 -7.47 5.05 -0.62
C ALA A 26 -6.82 5.55 -1.90
N LYS A 27 -5.76 4.88 -2.32
CA LYS A 27 -4.97 5.28 -3.49
C LYS A 27 -4.96 4.18 -4.52
N ARG A 28 -4.86 4.57 -5.78
CA ARG A 28 -4.70 3.62 -6.88
C ARG A 28 -3.26 3.12 -6.93
N SER A 29 -3.09 1.91 -7.45
CA SER A 29 -1.73 1.36 -7.56
C SER A 29 -0.83 2.22 -8.44
N GLU A 30 -1.41 2.94 -9.41
CA GLU A 30 -0.61 3.83 -10.26
C GLU A 30 0.04 4.96 -9.47
N GLU A 31 -0.62 5.46 -8.43
CA GLU A 31 -0.04 6.53 -7.62
C GLU A 31 1.16 6.02 -6.83
N VAL A 32 1.06 4.83 -6.27
CA VAL A 32 2.16 4.21 -5.56
C VAL A 32 3.30 3.88 -6.52
N ALA A 33 2.94 3.34 -7.68
CA ALA A 33 3.93 2.96 -8.69
C ALA A 33 4.74 4.16 -9.17
N ARG A 34 4.08 5.31 -9.33
CA ARG A 34 4.77 6.52 -9.76
C ARG A 34 5.82 6.94 -8.75
N ILE A 35 5.47 6.88 -7.46
CA ILE A 35 6.41 7.27 -6.41
C ILE A 35 7.59 6.32 -6.35
N LEU A 36 7.33 5.02 -6.48
CA LEU A 36 8.39 4.01 -6.37
C LEU A 36 9.06 3.71 -7.70
N GLN A 37 8.55 4.29 -8.80
CA GLN A 37 9.08 4.07 -10.15
C GLN A 37 9.06 2.60 -10.52
N ARG A 38 7.90 1.98 -10.29
CA ARG A 38 7.69 0.56 -10.56
C ARG A 38 6.43 0.37 -11.39
N ASP A 39 6.25 -0.85 -11.87
CA ASP A 39 5.10 -1.20 -12.70
C ASP A 39 3.82 -1.24 -11.86
N PRO A 40 2.75 -0.55 -12.26
CA PRO A 40 1.51 -0.56 -11.48
C PRO A 40 0.91 -1.96 -11.31
N GLY A 41 1.04 -2.83 -12.30
CA GLY A 41 0.52 -4.18 -12.18
C GLY A 41 1.23 -4.98 -11.12
N GLU A 42 2.54 -4.76 -10.99
CA GLU A 42 3.32 -5.41 -9.94
C GLU A 42 2.89 -4.90 -8.57
N ILE A 43 2.70 -3.59 -8.46
CA ILE A 43 2.23 -2.99 -7.20
C ILE A 43 0.88 -3.58 -6.81
N GLU A 44 -0.04 -3.66 -7.78
CA GLU A 44 -1.37 -4.17 -7.47
C GLU A 44 -1.32 -5.63 -7.00
N ARG A 45 -0.48 -6.45 -7.64
CA ARG A 45 -0.36 -7.84 -7.25
C ARG A 45 0.14 -7.98 -5.82
N ILE A 46 1.15 -7.18 -5.46
CA ILE A 46 1.71 -7.22 -4.12
C ILE A 46 0.68 -6.74 -3.10
N LEU A 47 -0.07 -5.68 -3.44
CA LEU A 47 -1.09 -5.18 -2.54
C LEU A 47 -2.23 -6.19 -2.37
N ASP A 48 -2.56 -6.94 -3.44
CA ASP A 48 -3.56 -8.00 -3.31
C ASP A 48 -3.07 -9.09 -2.36
N ASP A 49 -1.78 -9.39 -2.37
CA ASP A 49 -1.22 -10.35 -1.42
C ASP A 49 -1.31 -9.82 0.00
N TYR A 50 -1.02 -8.55 0.21
CA TYR A 50 -1.17 -7.94 1.54
C TYR A 50 -2.63 -7.97 1.98
N LYS A 51 -3.56 -7.79 1.03
CA LYS A 51 -4.98 -7.85 1.36
C LYS A 51 -5.35 -9.24 1.90
N LYS A 52 -4.79 -10.29 1.30
CA LYS A 52 -5.04 -11.64 1.77
C LYS A 52 -4.56 -11.83 3.20
N GLY A 53 -3.51 -11.14 3.60
CA GLY A 53 -3.00 -11.20 4.96
C GLY A 53 -3.70 -10.26 5.93
N GLY A 54 -4.65 -9.47 5.44
CA GLY A 54 -5.38 -8.54 6.29
C GLY A 54 -4.69 -7.20 6.51
N PHE A 55 -3.58 -6.94 5.80
CA PHE A 55 -2.82 -5.70 5.98
C PHE A 55 -3.36 -4.55 5.14
N ALA A 56 -4.13 -4.85 4.11
CA ALA A 56 -4.69 -3.84 3.23
C ALA A 56 -6.10 -4.23 2.83
N GLU A 57 -6.86 -3.25 2.38
CA GLU A 57 -8.19 -3.47 1.81
C GLU A 57 -8.27 -2.75 0.47
N SER A 58 -9.26 -3.13 -0.32
CA SER A 58 -9.42 -2.52 -1.64
C SER A 58 -10.89 -2.47 -2.02
N PHE A 59 -11.18 -1.58 -2.96
CA PHE A 59 -12.49 -1.48 -3.57
C PHE A 59 -12.32 -0.82 -4.94
N TYR A 60 -13.35 -0.90 -5.76
CA TYR A 60 -13.33 -0.24 -7.07
C TYR A 60 -14.04 1.10 -6.96
N ASP A 61 -13.40 2.15 -7.48
CA ASP A 61 -13.99 3.47 -7.44
C ASP A 61 -15.01 3.63 -8.59
N SER A 62 -15.58 4.83 -8.71
CA SER A 62 -16.62 5.09 -9.70
C SER A 62 -16.13 4.95 -11.14
N GLU A 63 -14.82 4.98 -11.34
CA GLU A 63 -14.22 4.81 -12.66
C GLU A 63 -13.76 3.38 -12.91
N GLY A 64 -14.11 2.46 -12.01
CA GLY A 64 -13.71 1.07 -12.17
C GLY A 64 -12.27 0.79 -11.82
N LYS A 65 -11.59 1.72 -11.15
CA LYS A 65 -10.21 1.55 -10.77
C LYS A 65 -10.11 1.05 -9.34
N LYS A 66 -9.22 0.12 -9.11
CA LYS A 66 -9.03 -0.44 -7.78
C LYS A 66 -8.21 0.50 -6.91
N ARG A 67 -8.70 0.77 -5.72
CA ARG A 67 -8.02 1.61 -4.74
C ARG A 67 -7.71 0.79 -3.51
N PHE A 68 -6.59 1.10 -2.89
CA PHE A 68 -6.09 0.36 -1.73
C PHE A 68 -5.90 1.31 -0.55
N TYR A 69 -6.10 0.77 0.65
CA TYR A 69 -5.77 1.50 1.87
C TYR A 69 -5.32 0.49 2.93
N LEU A 70 -4.59 0.99 3.91
CA LEU A 70 -4.08 0.16 4.99
C LEU A 70 -5.16 -0.09 6.02
N THR A 71 -5.24 -1.34 6.50
CA THR A 71 -6.06 -1.67 7.66
C THR A 71 -5.30 -1.30 8.92
N GLY A 72 -5.97 -1.42 10.09
CA GLY A 72 -5.26 -1.25 11.35
C GLY A 72 -4.06 -2.16 11.46
N LYS A 73 -4.21 -3.41 11.01
CA LYS A 73 -3.10 -4.37 11.03
C LYS A 73 -1.96 -3.89 10.12
N GLY A 74 -2.30 -3.32 8.96
CA GLY A 74 -1.29 -2.80 8.06
C GLY A 74 -0.56 -1.61 8.66
N ILE A 75 -1.28 -0.73 9.35
CA ILE A 75 -0.66 0.43 9.99
C ILE A 75 0.31 -0.04 11.07
N ILE A 76 -0.09 -1.02 11.86
CA ILE A 76 0.77 -1.56 12.91
C ILE A 76 2.03 -2.16 12.30
N LYS A 77 1.88 -2.88 11.17
CA LYS A 77 3.03 -3.47 10.51
C LYS A 77 4.01 -2.39 10.05
N VAL A 78 3.50 -1.33 9.43
CA VAL A 78 4.38 -0.24 8.98
C VAL A 78 5.11 0.38 10.16
N CYS A 79 4.38 0.66 11.24
CA CYS A 79 5.00 1.27 12.41
C CYS A 79 6.08 0.37 13.00
N SER A 80 5.89 -0.95 12.97
CA SER A 80 6.86 -1.87 13.52
C SER A 80 8.15 -1.94 12.70
N LEU A 81 8.12 -1.48 11.45
CA LEU A 81 9.32 -1.48 10.61
C LEU A 81 10.32 -0.42 11.05
N PHE A 82 9.93 0.49 11.92
CA PHE A 82 10.79 1.57 12.36
C PHE A 82 11.24 1.42 13.82
N THR A 83 10.96 0.28 14.43
CA THR A 83 11.39 0.04 15.83
C THR A 83 12.40 -1.11 15.96
#